data_eaf01a1f56706869d3780747d04bc18e
#
_entry.id   eaf01a1f56706869d3780747d04bc18e
#
_cell.length_a   1.000
_cell.length_b   1.000
_cell.length_c   1.000
_cell.angle_alpha   90.00
_cell.angle_beta   90.00
_cell.angle_gamma   90.00
#
_symmetry.space_group_name_H-M   'P 1'
#
loop_
_entity.id
_entity.type
_entity.pdbx_description
1 polymer ?
#
loop_
_entity_poly.entity_id
_entity_poly.type
_entity_poly.pdbx_seq_one_letter_code
_entity_poly.pdbx_strand_id
1 'polypeptide(L)'
;MDYDRLRELQEKFEENPRRYFAPLANEYRKGGQPKRAIEICRSQLTQMPGHMSGQIVYGQSLYECGEFEEARQVFERALALDPENLIALRSLGDMSLQSGDTVEARKWYQRLLDADPKDPAVVALVTEIDAAAEAAPVPTPQEIPGVDEDAGDQAIPFIADLGGAPVDAEPASPAPSSPPEATATSRAAEAEASSEPASEPVPIEA
;
A
#
# COMPACT_ATOMS: atom_id res chain seq x y z
N MET A 1 -17.40 -2.40 24.28
CA MET A 1 -16.42 -3.49 24.19
C MET A 1 -17.05 -4.74 24.80
N ASP A 2 -17.11 -5.82 24.06
CA ASP A 2 -17.55 -7.12 24.54
C ASP A 2 -16.35 -7.83 25.18
N TYR A 3 -16.28 -7.80 26.52
CA TYR A 3 -15.14 -8.33 27.27
C TYR A 3 -15.05 -9.87 27.21
N ASP A 4 -16.19 -10.55 27.09
CA ASP A 4 -16.21 -12.02 27.03
C ASP A 4 -15.65 -12.48 25.68
N ARG A 5 -16.06 -11.81 24.59
CA ARG A 5 -15.53 -12.06 23.26
C ARG A 5 -14.03 -11.72 23.13
N LEU A 6 -13.61 -10.62 23.75
CA LEU A 6 -12.20 -10.24 23.76
C LEU A 6 -11.34 -11.30 24.43
N ARG A 7 -11.80 -11.81 25.59
CA ARG A 7 -11.08 -12.84 26.34
C ARG A 7 -10.99 -14.16 25.56
N GLU A 8 -12.11 -14.57 24.95
CA GLU A 8 -12.13 -15.74 24.06
C GLU A 8 -11.13 -15.60 22.90
N LEU A 9 -11.07 -14.43 22.27
CA LEU A 9 -10.15 -14.16 21.17
C LEU A 9 -8.69 -14.10 21.63
N GLN A 10 -8.41 -13.64 22.85
CA GLN A 10 -7.07 -13.67 23.44
C GLN A 10 -6.59 -15.11 23.66
N GLU A 11 -7.42 -15.96 24.26
CA GLU A 11 -7.12 -17.38 24.46
C GLU A 11 -6.86 -18.09 23.11
N LYS A 12 -7.69 -17.87 22.11
CA LYS A 12 -7.50 -18.41 20.77
C LYS A 12 -6.26 -17.84 20.04
N PHE A 13 -5.91 -16.59 20.31
CA PHE A 13 -4.70 -15.99 19.77
C PHE A 13 -3.44 -16.61 20.36
N GLU A 14 -3.43 -16.93 21.66
CA GLU A 14 -2.33 -17.64 22.30
C GLU A 14 -2.13 -19.04 21.70
N GLU A 15 -3.22 -19.76 21.37
CA GLU A 15 -3.16 -21.06 20.72
C GLU A 15 -2.73 -21.00 19.25
N ASN A 16 -3.26 -20.02 18.48
CA ASN A 16 -2.98 -19.88 17.06
C ASN A 16 -2.93 -18.40 16.63
N PRO A 17 -1.78 -17.72 16.83
CA PRO A 17 -1.62 -16.31 16.52
C PRO A 17 -1.95 -15.97 15.05
N ARG A 18 -1.52 -16.84 14.13
CA ARG A 18 -1.70 -16.60 12.68
C ARG A 18 -3.15 -16.51 12.24
N ARG A 19 -4.03 -17.25 12.93
CA ARG A 19 -5.46 -17.30 12.58
C ARG A 19 -6.25 -16.20 13.26
N TYR A 20 -5.90 -15.87 14.51
CA TYR A 20 -6.77 -15.06 15.36
C TYR A 20 -6.26 -13.63 15.60
N PHE A 21 -5.08 -13.24 15.09
CA PHE A 21 -4.59 -11.86 15.28
C PHE A 21 -5.49 -10.80 14.67
N ALA A 22 -6.00 -11.00 13.44
CA ALA A 22 -6.85 -10.01 12.78
C ALA A 22 -8.21 -9.85 13.47
N PRO A 23 -8.95 -10.94 13.84
CA PRO A 23 -10.15 -10.83 14.68
C PRO A 23 -9.87 -10.15 16.02
N LEU A 24 -8.81 -10.50 16.73
CA LEU A 24 -8.44 -9.91 18.01
C LEU A 24 -8.11 -8.42 17.88
N ALA A 25 -7.28 -8.06 16.91
CA ALA A 25 -6.94 -6.67 16.62
C ALA A 25 -8.21 -5.84 16.29
N ASN A 26 -9.12 -6.39 15.48
CA ASN A 26 -10.37 -5.71 15.16
C ASN A 26 -11.27 -5.51 16.40
N GLU A 27 -11.27 -6.43 17.34
CA GLU A 27 -12.02 -6.26 18.58
C GLU A 27 -11.42 -5.17 19.47
N TYR A 28 -10.07 -5.10 19.56
CA TYR A 28 -9.39 -3.99 20.24
C TYR A 28 -9.71 -2.65 19.56
N ARG A 29 -9.64 -2.56 18.23
CA ARG A 29 -9.97 -1.36 17.47
C ARG A 29 -11.39 -0.89 17.76
N LYS A 30 -12.39 -1.77 17.60
CA LYS A 30 -13.81 -1.48 17.90
C LYS A 30 -14.03 -1.07 19.35
N GLY A 31 -13.23 -1.59 20.26
CA GLY A 31 -13.25 -1.23 21.67
C GLY A 31 -12.52 0.08 22.01
N GLY A 32 -12.14 0.89 21.00
CA GLY A 32 -11.47 2.18 21.21
C GLY A 32 -10.00 2.04 21.62
N GLN A 33 -9.37 0.91 21.33
CA GLN A 33 -7.95 0.66 21.60
C GLN A 33 -7.17 0.39 20.30
N PRO A 34 -7.19 1.32 19.31
CA PRO A 34 -6.55 1.11 18.02
C PRO A 34 -5.03 0.92 18.12
N LYS A 35 -4.37 1.51 19.11
CA LYS A 35 -2.92 1.32 19.34
C LYS A 35 -2.56 -0.13 19.60
N ARG A 36 -3.35 -0.85 20.41
CA ARG A 36 -3.16 -2.30 20.64
C ARG A 36 -3.39 -3.11 19.37
N ALA A 37 -4.40 -2.73 18.60
CA ALA A 37 -4.64 -3.37 17.30
C ALA A 37 -3.43 -3.19 16.34
N ILE A 38 -2.84 -2.00 16.29
CA ILE A 38 -1.62 -1.71 15.53
C ILE A 38 -0.48 -2.63 15.95
N GLU A 39 -0.20 -2.75 17.25
CA GLU A 39 0.88 -3.59 17.77
C GLU A 39 0.73 -5.07 17.35
N ILE A 40 -0.49 -5.61 17.52
CA ILE A 40 -0.80 -6.99 17.14
C ILE A 40 -0.64 -7.18 15.63
N CYS A 41 -1.21 -6.30 14.81
CA CYS A 41 -1.12 -6.41 13.37
C CYS A 41 0.32 -6.26 12.88
N ARG A 42 1.08 -5.29 13.37
CA ARG A 42 2.48 -5.04 12.98
C ARG A 42 3.36 -6.26 13.25
N SER A 43 3.21 -6.90 14.42
CA SER A 43 3.98 -8.10 14.76
C SER A 43 3.67 -9.29 13.85
N GLN A 44 2.41 -9.52 13.51
CA GLN A 44 1.99 -10.68 12.73
C GLN A 44 2.17 -10.48 11.22
N LEU A 45 1.93 -9.27 10.70
CA LEU A 45 2.07 -8.97 9.28
C LEU A 45 3.51 -8.98 8.80
N THR A 46 4.50 -8.84 9.68
CA THR A 46 5.92 -9.06 9.35
C THR A 46 6.15 -10.49 8.86
N GLN A 47 5.44 -11.46 9.41
CA GLN A 47 5.55 -12.88 9.02
C GLN A 47 4.56 -13.27 7.93
N MET A 48 3.45 -12.55 7.81
CA MET A 48 2.35 -12.82 6.88
C MET A 48 1.89 -11.57 6.14
N PRO A 49 2.73 -10.99 5.29
CA PRO A 49 2.41 -9.72 4.60
C PRO A 49 1.20 -9.81 3.69
N GLY A 50 0.86 -11.01 3.20
CA GLY A 50 -0.32 -11.26 2.35
C GLY A 50 -1.63 -11.51 3.09
N HIS A 51 -1.69 -11.33 4.42
CA HIS A 51 -2.92 -11.59 5.17
C HIS A 51 -3.91 -10.41 5.05
N MET A 52 -4.84 -10.51 4.10
CA MET A 52 -5.78 -9.45 3.71
C MET A 52 -6.52 -8.83 4.90
N SER A 53 -7.21 -9.63 5.70
CA SER A 53 -7.99 -9.10 6.84
C SER A 53 -7.09 -8.38 7.86
N GLY A 54 -5.84 -8.83 8.02
CA GLY A 54 -4.85 -8.17 8.88
C GLY A 54 -4.44 -6.80 8.33
N GLN A 55 -4.19 -6.70 7.02
CA GLN A 55 -3.87 -5.43 6.36
C GLN A 55 -5.01 -4.43 6.52
N ILE A 56 -6.25 -4.85 6.31
CA ILE A 56 -7.43 -3.99 6.46
C ILE A 56 -7.58 -3.47 7.89
N VAL A 57 -7.50 -4.35 8.89
CA VAL A 57 -7.62 -3.95 10.29
C VAL A 57 -6.46 -3.05 10.71
N TYR A 58 -5.26 -3.33 10.21
CA TYR A 58 -4.07 -2.51 10.46
C TYR A 58 -4.25 -1.10 9.89
N GLY A 59 -4.62 -0.97 8.62
CA GLY A 59 -4.89 0.31 7.98
C GLY A 59 -5.98 1.13 8.68
N GLN A 60 -7.09 0.49 9.06
CA GLN A 60 -8.16 1.13 9.83
C GLN A 60 -7.68 1.63 11.20
N SER A 61 -6.86 0.83 11.89
CA SER A 61 -6.33 1.21 13.20
C SER A 61 -5.35 2.38 13.13
N LEU A 62 -4.51 2.41 12.10
CA LEU A 62 -3.61 3.52 11.82
C LEU A 62 -4.39 4.81 11.51
N TYR A 63 -5.42 4.70 10.67
CA TYR A 63 -6.29 5.83 10.34
C TYR A 63 -6.96 6.41 11.59
N GLU A 64 -7.49 5.57 12.47
CA GLU A 64 -8.10 5.98 13.75
C GLU A 64 -7.08 6.62 14.72
N CYS A 65 -5.79 6.29 14.60
CA CYS A 65 -4.72 6.92 15.36
C CYS A 65 -4.18 8.22 14.71
N GLY A 66 -4.63 8.57 13.51
CA GLY A 66 -4.13 9.73 12.76
C GLY A 66 -2.82 9.49 12.01
N GLU A 67 -2.37 8.24 11.91
CA GLU A 67 -1.17 7.84 11.17
C GLU A 67 -1.51 7.64 9.68
N PHE A 68 -1.94 8.72 9.02
CA PHE A 68 -2.55 8.69 7.69
C PHE A 68 -1.61 8.18 6.60
N GLU A 69 -0.34 8.56 6.63
CA GLU A 69 0.63 8.13 5.60
C GLU A 69 0.88 6.63 5.65
N GLU A 70 1.06 6.07 6.86
CA GLU A 70 1.23 4.61 7.00
C GLU A 70 -0.07 3.88 6.65
N ALA A 71 -1.23 4.42 7.04
CA ALA A 71 -2.54 3.86 6.69
C ALA A 71 -2.74 3.78 5.17
N ARG A 72 -2.41 4.84 4.43
CA ARG A 72 -2.46 4.88 2.96
C ARG A 72 -1.65 3.76 2.35
N GLN A 73 -0.38 3.64 2.74
CA GLN A 73 0.50 2.58 2.24
C GLN A 73 -0.02 1.17 2.55
N VAL A 74 -0.65 0.99 3.71
CA VAL A 74 -1.25 -0.30 4.09
C VAL A 74 -2.45 -0.62 3.20
N PHE A 75 -3.34 0.34 2.94
CA PHE A 75 -4.49 0.12 2.06
C PHE A 75 -4.08 -0.10 0.61
N GLU A 76 -3.05 0.61 0.11
CA GLU A 76 -2.49 0.37 -1.22
C GLU A 76 -1.91 -1.05 -1.35
N ARG A 77 -1.21 -1.55 -0.32
CA ARG A 77 -0.77 -2.96 -0.28
C ARG A 77 -1.95 -3.93 -0.25
N ALA A 78 -3.02 -3.60 0.46
CA ALA A 78 -4.23 -4.41 0.44
C ALA A 78 -4.85 -4.45 -0.96
N LEU A 79 -4.90 -3.33 -1.69
CA LEU A 79 -5.38 -3.29 -3.08
C LEU A 79 -4.45 -4.00 -4.08
N ALA A 80 -3.17 -4.13 -3.78
CA ALA A 80 -2.27 -4.96 -4.58
C ALA A 80 -2.58 -6.46 -4.45
N LEU A 81 -3.17 -6.88 -3.33
CA LEU A 81 -3.63 -8.25 -3.09
C LEU A 81 -5.06 -8.50 -3.61
N ASP A 82 -5.93 -7.52 -3.44
CA ASP A 82 -7.33 -7.54 -3.84
C ASP A 82 -7.73 -6.15 -4.38
N PRO A 83 -7.66 -5.95 -5.72
CA PRO A 83 -7.92 -4.65 -6.34
C PRO A 83 -9.35 -4.10 -6.16
N GLU A 84 -10.31 -4.96 -5.83
CA GLU A 84 -11.71 -4.63 -5.64
C GLU A 84 -12.12 -4.58 -4.16
N ASN A 85 -11.16 -4.51 -3.25
CA ASN A 85 -11.47 -4.46 -1.83
C ASN A 85 -12.19 -3.17 -1.44
N LEU A 86 -13.48 -3.28 -1.19
CA LEU A 86 -14.37 -2.13 -0.94
C LEU A 86 -13.93 -1.28 0.26
N ILE A 87 -13.40 -1.94 1.32
CA ILE A 87 -12.97 -1.22 2.54
C ILE A 87 -11.72 -0.39 2.24
N ALA A 88 -10.74 -0.96 1.53
CA ALA A 88 -9.51 -0.26 1.18
C ALA A 88 -9.80 0.91 0.22
N LEU A 89 -10.62 0.69 -0.82
CA LEU A 89 -11.02 1.73 -1.78
C LEU A 89 -11.74 2.88 -1.07
N ARG A 90 -12.70 2.57 -0.21
CA ARG A 90 -13.44 3.57 0.56
C ARG A 90 -12.50 4.36 1.49
N SER A 91 -11.64 3.66 2.23
CA SER A 91 -10.72 4.31 3.17
C SER A 91 -9.76 5.26 2.46
N LEU A 92 -9.24 4.90 1.29
CA LEU A 92 -8.39 5.78 0.48
C LEU A 92 -9.15 6.99 -0.06
N GLY A 93 -10.39 6.80 -0.49
CA GLY A 93 -11.28 7.90 -0.88
C GLY A 93 -11.54 8.88 0.25
N ASP A 94 -11.92 8.37 1.41
CA ASP A 94 -12.20 9.17 2.62
C ASP A 94 -10.95 9.95 3.06
N MET A 95 -9.77 9.33 3.03
CA MET A 95 -8.49 9.97 3.36
C MET A 95 -8.12 11.07 2.38
N SER A 96 -8.31 10.84 1.08
CA SER A 96 -8.05 11.84 0.04
C SER A 96 -9.00 13.03 0.16
N LEU A 97 -10.28 12.76 0.45
CA LEU A 97 -11.26 13.82 0.68
C LEU A 97 -10.91 14.66 1.93
N GLN A 98 -10.49 14.00 3.01
CA GLN A 98 -10.08 14.66 4.25
C GLN A 98 -8.82 15.54 4.06
N SER A 99 -7.90 15.13 3.19
CA SER A 99 -6.71 15.94 2.85
C SER A 99 -7.00 17.06 1.86
N GLY A 100 -8.22 17.15 1.34
CA GLY A 100 -8.63 18.15 0.34
C GLY A 100 -8.29 17.77 -1.10
N ASP A 101 -7.74 16.58 -1.34
CA ASP A 101 -7.48 16.08 -2.68
C ASP A 101 -8.75 15.43 -3.27
N THR A 102 -9.64 16.30 -3.75
CA THR A 102 -10.92 15.88 -4.33
C THR A 102 -10.75 15.08 -5.62
N VAL A 103 -9.68 15.35 -6.38
CA VAL A 103 -9.39 14.65 -7.63
C VAL A 103 -9.01 13.19 -7.36
N GLU A 104 -8.15 12.98 -6.37
CA GLU A 104 -7.76 11.63 -5.98
C GLU A 104 -8.91 10.90 -5.27
N ALA A 105 -9.67 11.58 -4.41
CA ALA A 105 -10.86 11.04 -3.77
C ALA A 105 -11.86 10.52 -4.80
N ARG A 106 -12.13 11.31 -5.86
CA ARG A 106 -13.01 10.92 -6.94
C ARG A 106 -12.57 9.64 -7.65
N LYS A 107 -11.26 9.48 -7.90
CA LYS A 107 -10.72 8.27 -8.53
C LYS A 107 -10.97 7.02 -7.67
N TRP A 108 -10.74 7.12 -6.37
CA TRP A 108 -10.97 6.00 -5.45
C TRP A 108 -12.45 5.62 -5.36
N TYR A 109 -13.33 6.62 -5.24
CA TYR A 109 -14.76 6.36 -5.18
C TYR A 109 -15.31 5.84 -6.52
N GLN A 110 -14.77 6.26 -7.66
CA GLN A 110 -15.14 5.69 -8.96
C GLN A 110 -14.78 4.20 -9.02
N ARG A 111 -13.57 3.82 -8.61
CA ARG A 111 -13.18 2.40 -8.51
C ARG A 111 -14.06 1.62 -7.54
N LEU A 112 -14.49 2.26 -6.46
CA LEU A 112 -15.44 1.64 -5.51
C LEU A 112 -16.81 1.40 -6.17
N LEU A 113 -17.31 2.33 -6.97
CA LEU A 113 -18.55 2.17 -7.74
C LEU A 113 -18.42 1.13 -8.85
N ASP A 114 -17.24 0.99 -9.46
CA ASP A 114 -17.00 -0.05 -10.46
C ASP A 114 -17.06 -1.45 -9.81
N ALA A 115 -16.62 -1.58 -8.56
CA ALA A 115 -16.69 -2.82 -7.79
C ALA A 115 -18.07 -3.05 -7.14
N ASP A 116 -18.73 -1.99 -6.64
CA ASP A 116 -20.10 -2.02 -6.07
C ASP A 116 -20.94 -0.84 -6.60
N PRO A 117 -21.62 -1.02 -7.75
CA PRO A 117 -22.42 0.04 -8.40
C PRO A 117 -23.66 0.47 -7.60
N LYS A 118 -23.99 -0.24 -6.53
CA LYS A 118 -25.26 -0.03 -5.80
C LYS A 118 -25.09 0.71 -4.48
N ASP A 119 -23.92 1.15 -4.12
CA ASP A 119 -23.71 1.94 -2.89
C ASP A 119 -24.22 3.38 -3.07
N PRO A 120 -25.43 3.73 -2.55
CA PRO A 120 -26.02 5.04 -2.76
C PRO A 120 -25.21 6.15 -2.07
N ALA A 121 -24.48 5.84 -1.02
CA ALA A 121 -23.69 6.82 -0.30
C ALA A 121 -22.46 7.23 -1.14
N VAL A 122 -21.84 6.29 -1.83
CA VAL A 122 -20.71 6.58 -2.72
C VAL A 122 -21.16 7.32 -3.96
N VAL A 123 -22.31 6.96 -4.54
CA VAL A 123 -22.91 7.72 -5.67
C VAL A 123 -23.16 9.18 -5.27
N ALA A 124 -23.71 9.42 -4.09
CA ALA A 124 -23.95 10.77 -3.60
C ALA A 124 -22.63 11.55 -3.42
N LEU A 125 -21.59 10.92 -2.84
CA LEU A 125 -20.26 11.54 -2.66
C LEU A 125 -19.61 11.93 -4.01
N VAL A 126 -19.64 11.05 -4.99
CA VAL A 126 -19.09 11.37 -6.32
C VAL A 126 -19.86 12.53 -6.96
N THR A 127 -21.19 12.51 -6.85
CA THR A 127 -22.02 13.61 -7.39
C THR A 127 -21.71 14.95 -6.71
N GLU A 128 -21.49 14.94 -5.40
CA GLU A 128 -21.13 16.13 -4.64
C GLU A 128 -19.75 16.67 -5.05
N ILE A 129 -18.75 15.78 -5.20
CA ILE A 129 -17.41 16.13 -5.67
C ILE A 129 -17.48 16.75 -7.09
N ASP A 130 -18.25 16.15 -7.99
CA ASP A 130 -18.40 16.64 -9.37
C ASP A 130 -19.09 18.01 -9.39
N ALA A 131 -20.16 18.19 -8.62
CA ALA A 131 -20.83 19.49 -8.49
C ALA A 131 -19.91 20.58 -7.91
N ALA A 132 -19.10 20.25 -6.91
CA ALA A 132 -18.12 21.18 -6.33
C ALA A 132 -17.02 21.56 -7.34
N ALA A 133 -16.60 20.62 -8.17
CA ALA A 133 -15.61 20.88 -9.23
C ALA A 133 -16.17 21.79 -10.33
N GLU A 134 -17.44 21.63 -10.71
CA GLU A 134 -18.13 22.51 -11.68
C GLU A 134 -18.37 23.91 -11.13
N ALA A 135 -18.64 24.02 -9.82
CA ALA A 135 -18.88 25.31 -9.16
C ALA A 135 -17.57 26.10 -8.88
N ALA A 136 -16.42 25.46 -8.98
CA ALA A 136 -15.14 26.13 -8.81
C ALA A 136 -14.95 27.17 -9.93
N PRO A 137 -14.62 28.45 -9.62
CA PRO A 137 -14.38 29.44 -10.65
C PRO A 137 -13.21 28.97 -11.51
N VAL A 138 -13.47 28.87 -12.84
CA VAL A 138 -12.41 28.63 -13.82
C VAL A 138 -11.33 29.70 -13.57
N PRO A 139 -10.07 29.34 -13.31
CA PRO A 139 -9.02 30.34 -13.21
C PRO A 139 -9.01 31.11 -14.51
N THR A 140 -9.44 32.38 -14.48
CA THR A 140 -9.27 33.29 -15.60
C THR A 140 -7.78 33.27 -15.93
N PRO A 141 -7.38 33.11 -17.20
CA PRO A 141 -6.00 33.27 -17.60
C PRO A 141 -5.55 34.61 -17.02
N GLN A 142 -4.60 34.58 -16.09
CA GLN A 142 -3.99 35.83 -15.62
C GLN A 142 -3.40 36.45 -16.88
N GLU A 143 -3.96 37.58 -17.29
CA GLU A 143 -3.33 38.47 -18.26
C GLU A 143 -1.93 38.68 -17.77
N ILE A 144 -0.96 38.15 -18.52
CA ILE A 144 0.45 38.44 -18.28
C ILE A 144 0.58 39.96 -18.43
N PRO A 145 0.85 40.73 -17.36
CA PRO A 145 0.94 42.16 -17.49
C PRO A 145 2.18 42.50 -18.35
N GLY A 146 1.91 43.10 -19.51
CA GLY A 146 2.91 43.87 -20.23
C GLY A 146 3.95 43.08 -20.98
N VAL A 147 3.61 42.51 -22.12
CA VAL A 147 4.55 42.56 -23.23
C VAL A 147 4.32 43.90 -23.90
N ASP A 148 5.12 44.91 -23.56
CA ASP A 148 5.15 46.18 -24.27
C ASP A 148 5.45 45.88 -25.75
N GLU A 149 4.49 46.06 -26.60
CA GLU A 149 4.60 45.96 -28.06
C GLU A 149 5.40 47.11 -28.68
N ASP A 150 6.26 47.74 -27.91
CA ASP A 150 7.14 48.82 -28.45
C ASP A 150 8.62 48.54 -28.18
N ALA A 151 9.12 47.46 -28.82
CA ALA A 151 10.54 47.29 -29.05
C ALA A 151 10.71 47.11 -30.57
N GLY A 152 10.84 48.25 -31.22
CA GLY A 152 11.08 48.42 -32.67
C GLY A 152 12.16 47.48 -33.16
N ASP A 153 11.91 47.01 -34.33
CA ASP A 153 12.81 46.62 -35.42
C ASP A 153 14.31 46.80 -35.12
N GLN A 154 14.91 45.87 -34.36
CA GLN A 154 16.32 45.65 -34.34
C GLN A 154 16.60 44.28 -34.94
N ALA A 155 16.93 44.34 -36.24
CA ALA A 155 17.47 43.25 -37.02
C ALA A 155 18.59 42.54 -36.25
N ILE A 156 18.37 41.30 -35.87
CA ILE A 156 19.39 40.42 -35.33
C ILE A 156 20.36 40.12 -36.49
N PRO A 157 21.64 40.41 -36.36
CA PRO A 157 22.59 40.04 -37.42
C PRO A 157 22.72 38.52 -37.48
N PHE A 158 22.40 37.98 -38.64
CA PHE A 158 22.66 36.61 -39.04
C PHE A 158 24.16 36.33 -38.97
N ILE A 159 24.59 35.60 -37.96
CA ILE A 159 25.97 35.07 -37.94
C ILE A 159 25.95 33.77 -38.75
N ALA A 160 26.22 33.90 -40.02
CA ALA A 160 26.66 32.80 -40.84
C ALA A 160 28.16 32.61 -40.59
N ASP A 161 28.56 31.41 -40.54
CA ASP A 161 29.92 30.88 -40.60
C ASP A 161 30.59 30.48 -39.26
N LEU A 162 30.42 29.22 -38.93
CA LEU A 162 31.48 28.41 -38.39
C LEU A 162 31.46 27.03 -39.05
N GLY A 163 32.50 26.85 -39.87
CA GLY A 163 32.72 25.72 -40.74
C GLY A 163 32.70 24.35 -40.11
N GLY A 164 32.43 23.42 -40.97
CA GLY A 164 32.31 22.02 -40.69
C GLY A 164 33.59 21.32 -40.23
N ALA A 165 33.39 20.29 -39.49
CA ALA A 165 34.22 19.10 -39.48
C ALA A 165 33.34 17.86 -39.23
N PRO A 166 33.51 16.80 -40.02
CA PRO A 166 32.78 15.56 -39.83
C PRO A 166 33.40 14.74 -38.72
N VAL A 167 32.62 14.30 -37.80
CA VAL A 167 33.02 13.25 -36.87
C VAL A 167 32.15 12.01 -37.13
N ASP A 168 32.76 11.10 -37.88
CA ASP A 168 32.40 9.71 -37.86
C ASP A 168 32.70 9.14 -36.47
N ALA A 169 31.69 8.68 -35.77
CA ALA A 169 31.82 7.71 -34.71
C ALA A 169 30.50 6.97 -34.50
N GLU A 170 30.50 5.76 -34.96
CA GLU A 170 29.53 4.73 -34.78
C GLU A 170 29.30 4.41 -33.29
N PRO A 171 28.08 4.17 -32.80
CA PRO A 171 27.84 3.81 -31.41
C PRO A 171 28.06 2.31 -31.20
N ALA A 172 29.04 1.98 -30.38
CA ALA A 172 29.19 0.63 -29.84
C ALA A 172 28.15 0.37 -28.74
N SER A 173 27.30 -0.58 -29.01
CA SER A 173 26.38 -1.21 -28.06
C SER A 173 27.17 -2.07 -27.07
N PRO A 174 26.98 -1.97 -25.77
CA PRO A 174 27.40 -3.04 -24.86
C PRO A 174 26.31 -4.07 -24.69
N ALA A 175 26.63 -5.31 -24.99
CA ALA A 175 25.85 -6.51 -24.78
C ALA A 175 25.67 -6.81 -23.28
N PRO A 176 24.59 -7.54 -22.90
CA PRO A 176 24.30 -7.90 -21.52
C PRO A 176 25.25 -9.01 -21.03
N SER A 177 25.90 -8.78 -19.91
CA SER A 177 26.70 -9.75 -19.19
C SER A 177 25.82 -10.78 -18.49
N SER A 178 26.00 -12.02 -18.86
CA SER A 178 25.42 -13.22 -18.26
C SER A 178 25.91 -13.42 -16.81
N PRO A 179 25.10 -14.05 -15.94
CA PRO A 179 25.53 -14.41 -14.60
C PRO A 179 26.47 -15.63 -14.60
N PRO A 180 27.37 -15.78 -13.63
CA PRO A 180 28.28 -16.93 -13.56
C PRO A 180 27.55 -18.19 -13.09
N GLU A 181 27.81 -19.27 -13.83
CA GLU A 181 27.45 -20.64 -13.48
C GLU A 181 28.09 -21.05 -12.14
N ALA A 182 27.26 -21.56 -11.25
CA ALA A 182 27.69 -22.23 -10.04
C ALA A 182 28.15 -23.65 -10.40
N THR A 183 29.42 -23.92 -10.25
CA THR A 183 30.03 -25.24 -10.32
C THR A 183 29.57 -26.09 -9.14
N ALA A 184 28.92 -27.20 -9.49
CA ALA A 184 28.65 -28.30 -8.59
C ALA A 184 29.96 -28.93 -8.13
N THR A 185 30.13 -29.10 -6.83
CA THR A 185 31.06 -30.10 -6.29
C THR A 185 30.32 -30.93 -5.28
N SER A 186 30.03 -32.14 -5.74
CA SER A 186 29.60 -33.30 -4.97
C SER A 186 30.64 -33.64 -3.90
N ARG A 187 30.20 -33.85 -2.67
CA ARG A 187 30.88 -34.83 -1.81
C ARG A 187 29.90 -35.45 -0.83
N ALA A 188 29.63 -36.70 -1.09
CA ALA A 188 29.02 -37.65 -0.16
C ALA A 188 29.96 -37.98 0.98
N ALA A 189 29.41 -38.16 2.17
CA ALA A 189 29.85 -39.02 3.26
C ALA A 189 28.62 -39.13 4.18
N GLU A 190 27.93 -40.17 4.17
CA GLU A 190 27.94 -41.48 4.87
C GLU A 190 28.26 -41.45 6.33
N ALA A 191 27.35 -42.17 7.01
CA ALA A 191 27.50 -42.90 8.29
C ALA A 191 27.09 -42.09 9.52
N GLU A 192 26.41 -42.58 10.48
CA GLU A 192 25.81 -43.85 10.93
C GLU A 192 24.87 -43.55 12.09
N ALA A 193 23.75 -44.20 12.08
CA ALA A 193 23.12 -44.94 13.16
C ALA A 193 23.74 -44.87 14.57
N SER A 194 22.94 -44.47 15.57
CA SER A 194 22.88 -45.23 16.82
C SER A 194 21.69 -44.78 17.70
N SER A 195 20.71 -45.63 17.77
CA SER A 195 20.13 -46.24 18.97
C SER A 195 19.37 -45.34 19.95
N GLU A 196 18.05 -45.58 19.92
CA GLU A 196 17.21 -45.55 21.13
C GLU A 196 17.84 -46.35 22.28
N PRO A 197 17.48 -45.97 23.50
CA PRO A 197 16.75 -46.97 24.25
C PRO A 197 15.48 -46.44 24.93
N ALA A 198 14.46 -47.26 24.85
CA ALA A 198 13.27 -47.30 25.62
C ALA A 198 13.53 -47.15 27.13
N SER A 199 12.70 -46.35 27.77
CA SER A 199 12.55 -46.43 29.24
C SER A 199 11.09 -46.75 29.56
N GLU A 200 10.96 -47.86 30.23
CA GLU A 200 9.75 -48.52 30.71
C GLU A 200 8.89 -47.66 31.65
N PRO A 201 7.61 -48.00 31.80
CA PRO A 201 6.68 -47.32 32.69
C PRO A 201 6.88 -47.77 34.16
N VAL A 202 6.83 -46.83 35.07
CA VAL A 202 6.81 -47.09 36.53
C VAL A 202 5.38 -47.30 36.99
N PRO A 203 5.10 -48.32 37.81
CA PRO A 203 3.73 -48.66 38.21
C PRO A 203 3.24 -47.81 39.36
N ILE A 204 1.92 -47.62 39.33
CA ILE A 204 1.07 -47.02 40.37
C ILE A 204 0.96 -48.07 41.49
N GLU A 205 1.25 -47.70 42.73
CA GLU A 205 0.71 -48.42 43.92
C GLU A 205 0.30 -47.45 45.01
N ALA A 206 -0.95 -47.68 45.40
CA ALA A 206 -1.70 -47.53 46.65
C ALA A 206 -1.84 -46.13 47.26
#